data_5158064e05ed9f34a10762fa3f280b72
#
_entry.id   5158064e05ed9f34a10762fa3f280b72
#
_cell.length_a   1.000
_cell.length_b   1.000
_cell.length_c   1.000
_cell.angle_alpha   90.00
_cell.angle_beta   90.00
_cell.angle_gamma   90.00
#
_symmetry.space_group_name_H-M   'P 1'
#
loop_
_entity.id
_entity.type
_entity.pdbx_description
1 polymer ?
#
loop_
_entity_poly.entity_id
_entity_poly.type
_entity_poly.pdbx_seq_one_letter_code
_entity_poly.pdbx_strand_id
1 'polypeptide(L)'
;RYLGGLHNTANGHLHPLNLCIGEAQALNALGGAIYEQSRVVAIEPGALPVVRTEAGSITAKTVVLAGNAYMGGLVPKLSKQVLPSASSVIATAPLSPELAQQILPGDVAVCDPRTALDYFRLSADRRLLFGGLSNYTGMEPKNLKGVMYKKMTQVFPELENTAIDYAWSGWIGIGINRMPQLGQLSDNIHYIQAYSGHGVAPTHMMARVTAEKIAGESTR
;
A
#
# COMPACT_ATOMS: atom_id res chain seq x y z
N ARG A 1 -21.89 -10.51 11.82
CA ARG A 1 -20.71 -11.35 12.18
C ARG A 1 -20.49 -12.43 11.13
N TYR A 2 -19.29 -12.97 11.09
CA TYR A 2 -18.92 -14.08 10.20
C TYR A 2 -19.34 -15.42 10.86
N LEU A 3 -19.71 -16.41 10.01
CA LEU A 3 -20.08 -17.74 10.47
C LEU A 3 -18.87 -18.64 10.75
N GLY A 4 -17.72 -18.30 10.18
CA GLY A 4 -16.47 -19.04 10.33
C GLY A 4 -15.37 -18.38 9.53
N GLY A 5 -14.18 -18.94 9.56
CA GLY A 5 -13.00 -18.47 8.86
C GLY A 5 -11.97 -19.56 8.64
N LEU A 6 -11.03 -19.30 7.75
CA LEU A 6 -9.83 -20.11 7.54
C LEU A 6 -8.64 -19.40 8.16
N HIS A 7 -7.97 -20.06 9.11
CA HIS A 7 -6.77 -19.52 9.75
C HIS A 7 -5.52 -20.08 9.06
N ASN A 8 -4.72 -19.17 8.47
CA ASN A 8 -3.42 -19.50 7.89
C ASN A 8 -2.31 -19.11 8.89
N THR A 9 -1.67 -20.09 9.48
CA THR A 9 -0.61 -19.90 10.49
C THR A 9 0.77 -19.60 9.89
N ALA A 10 0.94 -19.70 8.56
CA ALA A 10 2.19 -19.39 7.87
C ALA A 10 2.28 -17.90 7.46
N ASN A 11 1.18 -17.16 7.53
CA ASN A 11 1.15 -15.73 7.26
C ASN A 11 1.25 -14.92 8.56
N GLY A 12 1.52 -13.62 8.40
CA GLY A 12 1.58 -12.67 9.51
C GLY A 12 1.09 -11.30 9.09
N HIS A 13 1.11 -10.37 10.03
CA HIS A 13 0.88 -8.96 9.76
C HIS A 13 1.95 -8.11 10.43
N LEU A 14 2.08 -6.88 9.97
CA LEU A 14 3.10 -5.95 10.45
C LEU A 14 2.54 -4.51 10.44
N HIS A 15 3.31 -3.59 10.99
CA HIS A 15 3.01 -2.17 10.92
C HIS A 15 3.62 -1.58 9.64
N PRO A 16 2.83 -1.27 8.58
CA PRO A 16 3.38 -0.93 7.27
C PRO A 16 4.18 0.37 7.26
N LEU A 17 3.81 1.36 8.08
CA LEU A 17 4.58 2.59 8.19
C LEU A 17 5.95 2.35 8.85
N ASN A 18 6.02 1.53 9.90
CA ASN A 18 7.29 1.19 10.55
C ASN A 18 8.20 0.41 9.60
N LEU A 19 7.64 -0.48 8.76
CA LEU A 19 8.42 -1.14 7.71
C LEU A 19 9.01 -0.11 6.75
N CYS A 20 8.20 0.78 6.20
CA CYS A 20 8.66 1.81 5.27
C CYS A 20 9.73 2.73 5.89
N ILE A 21 9.55 3.15 7.15
CA ILE A 21 10.54 3.96 7.87
C ILE A 21 11.86 3.18 8.06
N GLY A 22 11.75 1.91 8.44
CA GLY A 22 12.94 1.05 8.62
C GLY A 22 13.71 0.85 7.32
N GLU A 23 13.03 0.65 6.20
CA GLU A 23 13.65 0.54 4.88
C GLU A 23 14.31 1.86 4.44
N ALA A 24 13.67 3.00 4.70
CA ALA A 24 14.24 4.32 4.43
C ALA A 24 15.52 4.57 5.25
N GLN A 25 15.52 4.19 6.53
CA GLN A 25 16.70 4.27 7.40
C GLN A 25 17.82 3.36 6.90
N ALA A 26 17.50 2.12 6.50
CA ALA A 26 18.47 1.19 5.94
C ALA A 26 19.08 1.71 4.64
N LEU A 27 18.27 2.29 3.74
CA LEU A 27 18.77 2.92 2.51
C LEU A 27 19.76 4.05 2.82
N ASN A 28 19.43 4.94 3.73
CA ASN A 28 20.31 6.03 4.14
C ASN A 28 21.61 5.50 4.75
N ALA A 29 21.56 4.45 5.58
CA ALA A 29 22.74 3.83 6.18
C ALA A 29 23.66 3.19 5.13
N LEU A 30 23.11 2.76 4.00
CA LEU A 30 23.87 2.24 2.84
C LEU A 30 24.37 3.36 1.91
N GLY A 31 24.20 4.63 2.25
CA GLY A 31 24.65 5.79 1.47
C GLY A 31 23.66 6.22 0.39
N GLY A 32 22.45 5.68 0.37
CA GLY A 32 21.37 6.15 -0.50
C GLY A 32 20.84 7.50 -0.06
N ALA A 33 20.30 8.27 -1.00
CA ALA A 33 19.68 9.56 -0.72
C ALA A 33 18.16 9.52 -0.97
N ILE A 34 17.38 10.11 -0.06
CA ILE A 34 15.93 10.24 -0.18
C ILE A 34 15.60 11.73 -0.29
N TYR A 35 14.86 12.08 -1.33
CA TYR A 35 14.40 13.45 -1.57
C TYR A 35 12.88 13.50 -1.42
N GLU A 36 12.42 13.84 -0.23
CA GLU A 36 11.00 14.06 0.04
C GLU A 36 10.51 15.37 -0.61
N GLN A 37 9.19 15.48 -0.78
CA GLN A 37 8.54 16.66 -1.39
C GLN A 37 9.11 17.05 -2.76
N SER A 38 9.73 16.09 -3.44
CA SER A 38 10.40 16.27 -4.73
C SER A 38 9.61 15.57 -5.83
N ARG A 39 8.42 16.09 -6.13
CA ARG A 39 7.54 15.53 -7.14
C ARG A 39 8.22 15.48 -8.50
N VAL A 40 8.29 14.31 -9.10
CA VAL A 40 8.78 14.13 -10.47
C VAL A 40 7.71 14.62 -11.45
N VAL A 41 8.10 15.54 -12.32
CA VAL A 41 7.23 16.17 -13.32
C VAL A 41 7.52 15.70 -14.75
N ALA A 42 8.74 15.21 -15.02
CA ALA A 42 9.11 14.65 -16.32
C ALA A 42 10.23 13.61 -16.19
N ILE A 43 10.26 12.69 -17.14
CA ILE A 43 11.35 11.76 -17.36
C ILE A 43 11.77 11.87 -18.82
N GLU A 44 13.02 12.25 -19.06
CA GLU A 44 13.62 12.36 -20.37
C GLU A 44 14.43 11.09 -20.64
N PRO A 45 14.00 10.23 -21.57
CA PRO A 45 14.74 9.03 -21.92
C PRO A 45 16.03 9.39 -22.69
N GLY A 46 17.02 8.51 -22.61
CA GLY A 46 18.30 8.66 -23.29
C GLY A 46 19.32 7.64 -22.77
N ALA A 47 20.55 7.70 -23.24
CA ALA A 47 21.64 6.86 -22.71
C ALA A 47 21.87 7.07 -21.21
N LEU A 48 21.63 8.29 -20.74
CA LEU A 48 21.55 8.67 -19.34
C LEU A 48 20.22 9.42 -19.14
N PRO A 49 19.16 8.73 -18.68
CA PRO A 49 17.86 9.37 -18.47
C PRO A 49 17.94 10.47 -17.42
N VAL A 50 17.13 11.51 -17.62
CA VAL A 50 17.02 12.65 -16.71
C VAL A 50 15.66 12.63 -16.05
N VAL A 51 15.64 12.63 -14.72
CA VAL A 51 14.43 12.77 -13.90
C VAL A 51 14.34 14.22 -13.46
N ARG A 52 13.23 14.90 -13.79
CA ARG A 52 12.99 16.30 -13.43
C ARG A 52 11.98 16.42 -12.32
N THR A 53 12.28 17.31 -11.38
CA THR A 53 11.35 17.81 -10.37
C THR A 53 11.10 19.30 -10.61
N GLU A 54 10.20 19.91 -9.84
CA GLU A 54 9.99 21.37 -9.89
C GLU A 54 11.24 22.17 -9.46
N ALA A 55 12.06 21.59 -8.57
CA ALA A 55 13.22 22.25 -7.97
C ALA A 55 14.57 21.85 -8.54
N GLY A 56 14.63 20.82 -9.40
CA GLY A 56 15.91 20.35 -9.94
C GLY A 56 15.77 19.11 -10.80
N SER A 57 16.91 18.50 -11.11
CA SER A 57 16.95 17.28 -11.91
C SER A 57 18.07 16.35 -11.49
N ILE A 58 17.88 15.06 -11.76
CA ILE A 58 18.88 14.01 -11.54
C ILE A 58 19.11 13.30 -12.87
N THR A 59 20.37 13.19 -13.27
CA THR A 59 20.80 12.30 -14.36
C THR A 59 21.25 10.98 -13.77
N ALA A 60 20.72 9.86 -14.27
CA ALA A 60 21.00 8.54 -13.75
C ALA A 60 21.38 7.56 -14.86
N LYS A 61 22.11 6.47 -14.50
CA LYS A 61 22.34 5.36 -15.42
C LYS A 61 21.08 4.53 -15.62
N THR A 62 20.31 4.38 -14.57
CA THR A 62 19.06 3.58 -14.55
C THR A 62 17.99 4.30 -13.74
N VAL A 63 16.75 4.22 -14.19
CA VAL A 63 15.57 4.75 -13.50
C VAL A 63 14.60 3.59 -13.22
N VAL A 64 14.06 3.52 -12.01
CA VAL A 64 13.00 2.58 -11.64
C VAL A 64 11.75 3.36 -11.25
N LEU A 65 10.66 3.14 -11.96
CA LEU A 65 9.37 3.76 -11.70
C LEU A 65 8.57 2.88 -10.76
N ALA A 66 8.43 3.31 -9.51
CA ALA A 66 7.72 2.58 -8.45
C ALA A 66 6.50 3.35 -7.90
N GLY A 67 5.96 4.30 -8.66
CA GLY A 67 4.88 5.19 -8.23
C GLY A 67 3.49 4.54 -8.15
N ASN A 68 3.31 3.33 -8.69
CA ASN A 68 2.06 2.57 -8.65
C ASN A 68 0.83 3.45 -8.97
N ALA A 69 -0.18 3.51 -8.08
CA ALA A 69 -1.38 4.32 -8.24
C ALA A 69 -1.13 5.84 -8.27
N TYR A 70 0.04 6.28 -7.79
CA TYR A 70 0.43 7.69 -7.71
C TYR A 70 1.26 8.17 -8.92
N MET A 71 1.42 7.35 -9.96
CA MET A 71 2.13 7.71 -11.18
C MET A 71 1.51 8.91 -11.92
N GLY A 72 0.19 9.09 -11.79
CA GLY A 72 -0.54 10.18 -12.45
C GLY A 72 -0.34 10.19 -13.97
N GLY A 73 -0.16 11.37 -14.54
CA GLY A 73 0.11 11.54 -15.97
C GLY A 73 1.58 11.45 -16.38
N LEU A 74 2.49 11.11 -15.45
CA LEU A 74 3.94 11.11 -15.71
C LEU A 74 4.33 10.18 -16.86
N VAL A 75 3.75 8.97 -16.90
CA VAL A 75 3.93 7.99 -17.98
C VAL A 75 2.57 7.45 -18.40
N PRO A 76 1.89 8.06 -19.40
CA PRO A 76 0.52 7.70 -19.78
C PRO A 76 0.34 6.23 -20.15
N LYS A 77 1.35 5.60 -20.76
CA LYS A 77 1.34 4.17 -21.11
C LYS A 77 1.18 3.28 -19.86
N LEU A 78 1.82 3.62 -18.76
CA LEU A 78 1.75 2.87 -17.50
C LEU A 78 0.49 3.22 -16.72
N SER A 79 0.13 4.50 -16.65
CA SER A 79 -1.05 4.96 -15.91
C SER A 79 -2.35 4.34 -16.45
N LYS A 80 -2.44 4.08 -17.76
CA LYS A 80 -3.60 3.40 -18.38
C LYS A 80 -3.73 1.93 -18.02
N GLN A 81 -2.71 1.32 -17.43
CA GLN A 81 -2.71 -0.10 -17.04
C GLN A 81 -3.09 -0.31 -15.59
N VAL A 82 -3.24 0.77 -14.82
CA VAL A 82 -3.53 0.75 -13.39
C VAL A 82 -4.78 1.56 -13.11
N LEU A 83 -5.77 0.93 -12.53
CA LEU A 83 -6.96 1.60 -12.02
C LEU A 83 -6.69 2.02 -10.57
N PRO A 84 -6.59 3.32 -10.26
CA PRO A 84 -6.51 3.80 -8.89
C PRO A 84 -7.83 3.53 -8.16
N SER A 85 -7.76 2.87 -7.03
CA SER A 85 -8.91 2.62 -6.16
C SER A 85 -8.59 3.09 -4.75
N ALA A 86 -9.45 3.93 -4.19
CA ALA A 86 -9.31 4.36 -2.80
C ALA A 86 -9.68 3.22 -1.85
N SER A 87 -8.84 2.96 -0.86
CA SER A 87 -9.14 2.10 0.27
C SER A 87 -9.04 2.93 1.55
N SER A 88 -9.99 2.73 2.46
CA SER A 88 -10.15 3.57 3.64
C SER A 88 -9.97 2.76 4.91
N VAL A 89 -9.40 3.38 5.93
CA VAL A 89 -9.15 2.76 7.23
C VAL A 89 -9.56 3.73 8.34
N ILE A 90 -10.14 3.18 9.40
CA ILE A 90 -10.32 3.88 10.68
C ILE A 90 -9.54 3.16 11.78
N ALA A 91 -9.11 3.91 12.79
CA ALA A 91 -8.51 3.38 14.00
C ALA A 91 -9.31 3.87 15.21
N THR A 92 -9.72 2.94 16.06
CA THR A 92 -10.39 3.26 17.32
C THR A 92 -9.43 3.92 18.32
N ALA A 93 -9.97 4.49 19.39
CA ALA A 93 -9.19 4.66 20.62
C ALA A 93 -8.65 3.29 21.09
N PRO A 94 -7.56 3.25 21.89
CA PRO A 94 -7.06 2.01 22.46
C PRO A 94 -8.14 1.27 23.25
N LEU A 95 -8.32 0.00 22.97
CA LEU A 95 -9.28 -0.86 23.65
C LEU A 95 -8.70 -1.40 24.96
N SER A 96 -9.56 -1.77 25.91
CA SER A 96 -9.09 -2.52 27.07
C SER A 96 -8.54 -3.89 26.63
N PRO A 97 -7.62 -4.50 27.38
CA PRO A 97 -7.10 -5.82 27.05
C PRO A 97 -8.21 -6.86 26.89
N GLU A 98 -9.23 -6.82 27.76
CA GLU A 98 -10.36 -7.74 27.78
C GLU A 98 -11.20 -7.61 26.51
N LEU A 99 -11.55 -6.37 26.13
CA LEU A 99 -12.33 -6.09 24.92
C LEU A 99 -11.56 -6.47 23.66
N ALA A 100 -10.28 -6.14 23.59
CA ALA A 100 -9.41 -6.50 22.48
C ALA A 100 -9.35 -8.03 22.29
N GLN A 101 -9.16 -8.78 23.38
CA GLN A 101 -9.16 -10.24 23.38
C GLN A 101 -10.54 -10.83 23.01
N GLN A 102 -11.62 -10.19 23.44
CA GLN A 102 -13.00 -10.63 23.14
C GLN A 102 -13.31 -10.50 21.65
N ILE A 103 -12.96 -9.37 21.02
CA ILE A 103 -13.34 -9.11 19.61
C ILE A 103 -12.41 -9.78 18.61
N LEU A 104 -11.12 -9.91 18.94
CA LEU A 104 -10.11 -10.46 18.04
C LEU A 104 -9.03 -11.24 18.81
N PRO A 105 -9.34 -12.46 19.28
CA PRO A 105 -8.39 -13.28 20.01
C PRO A 105 -7.22 -13.72 19.12
N GLY A 106 -6.03 -13.82 19.72
CA GLY A 106 -4.85 -14.38 19.06
C GLY A 106 -4.09 -13.44 18.13
N ASP A 107 -4.34 -12.12 18.19
CA ASP A 107 -3.64 -11.10 17.42
C ASP A 107 -3.55 -11.45 15.92
N VAL A 108 -4.66 -11.81 15.32
CA VAL A 108 -4.76 -12.17 13.90
C VAL A 108 -5.17 -10.98 13.05
N ALA A 109 -4.72 -10.96 11.80
CA ALA A 109 -5.29 -10.09 10.77
C ALA A 109 -6.35 -10.84 9.98
N VAL A 110 -7.50 -10.23 9.80
CA VAL A 110 -8.66 -10.83 9.12
C VAL A 110 -9.01 -10.03 7.88
N CYS A 111 -9.34 -10.72 6.81
CA CYS A 111 -10.02 -10.13 5.66
C CYS A 111 -11.19 -11.03 5.24
N ASP A 112 -12.28 -10.43 4.78
CA ASP A 112 -13.43 -11.18 4.29
C ASP A 112 -13.36 -11.44 2.77
N PRO A 113 -14.18 -12.35 2.24
CA PRO A 113 -14.13 -12.75 0.83
C PRO A 113 -14.93 -11.82 -0.11
N ARG A 114 -15.46 -10.68 0.37
CA ARG A 114 -16.24 -9.76 -0.46
C ARG A 114 -15.37 -9.08 -1.51
N THR A 115 -15.93 -8.70 -2.63
CA THR A 115 -15.20 -7.95 -3.68
C THR A 115 -14.68 -6.61 -3.16
N ALA A 116 -15.51 -5.87 -2.41
CA ALA A 116 -15.11 -4.72 -1.60
C ALA A 116 -14.98 -5.20 -0.15
N LEU A 117 -13.90 -5.91 0.10
CA LEU A 117 -13.66 -6.62 1.36
C LEU A 117 -13.52 -5.65 2.54
N ASP A 118 -13.94 -6.13 3.71
CA ASP A 118 -13.54 -5.54 4.98
C ASP A 118 -12.34 -6.31 5.53
N TYR A 119 -11.39 -5.59 6.10
CA TYR A 119 -10.21 -6.17 6.73
C TYR A 119 -9.91 -5.47 8.04
N PHE A 120 -9.43 -6.21 9.01
CA PHE A 120 -9.19 -5.64 10.33
C PHE A 120 -8.13 -6.43 11.10
N ARG A 121 -7.49 -5.72 12.02
CA ARG A 121 -6.53 -6.26 12.98
C ARG A 121 -6.39 -5.30 14.17
N LEU A 122 -5.75 -5.75 15.23
CA LEU A 122 -5.31 -4.87 16.30
C LEU A 122 -3.94 -4.24 15.98
N SER A 123 -3.73 -3.02 16.48
CA SER A 123 -2.40 -2.41 16.58
C SER A 123 -1.72 -2.86 17.89
N ALA A 124 -0.41 -2.58 18.01
CA ALA A 124 0.34 -2.92 19.23
C ALA A 124 -0.21 -2.24 20.49
N ASP A 125 -0.84 -1.08 20.35
CA ASP A 125 -1.52 -0.35 21.43
C ASP A 125 -3.03 -0.70 21.54
N ARG A 126 -3.45 -1.81 20.94
CA ARG A 126 -4.82 -2.37 20.98
C ARG A 126 -5.90 -1.48 20.35
N ARG A 127 -5.59 -0.70 19.35
CA ARG A 127 -6.62 -0.06 18.51
C ARG A 127 -7.14 -1.07 17.49
N LEU A 128 -8.45 -1.13 17.29
CA LEU A 128 -8.95 -1.83 16.13
C LEU A 128 -8.69 -0.95 14.87
N LEU A 129 -7.86 -1.44 13.99
CA LEU A 129 -7.72 -0.93 12.63
C LEU A 129 -8.75 -1.62 11.77
N PHE A 130 -9.73 -0.89 11.25
CA PHE A 130 -10.80 -1.44 10.42
C PHE A 130 -10.74 -0.79 9.05
N GLY A 131 -10.46 -1.58 8.03
CA GLY A 131 -10.31 -1.16 6.65
C GLY A 131 -11.41 -1.70 5.75
N GLY A 132 -11.59 -1.04 4.61
CA GLY A 132 -12.59 -1.43 3.62
C GLY A 132 -12.95 -0.28 2.68
N LEU A 133 -14.19 -0.30 2.19
CA LEU A 133 -14.78 0.74 1.36
C LEU A 133 -13.92 1.05 0.12
N SER A 134 -13.59 0.02 -0.67
CA SER A 134 -12.91 0.22 -1.96
C SER A 134 -13.78 1.05 -2.89
N ASN A 135 -13.25 2.18 -3.34
CA ASN A 135 -13.95 3.11 -4.22
C ASN A 135 -13.18 3.30 -5.53
N TYR A 136 -13.81 2.90 -6.62
CA TYR A 136 -13.23 2.99 -7.98
C TYR A 136 -13.55 4.32 -8.68
N THR A 137 -14.31 5.22 -8.05
CA THR A 137 -14.69 6.52 -8.66
C THR A 137 -13.64 7.61 -8.45
N GLY A 138 -12.65 7.35 -7.61
CA GLY A 138 -11.64 8.35 -7.27
C GLY A 138 -12.10 9.41 -6.26
N MET A 139 -13.30 9.29 -5.71
CA MET A 139 -13.85 10.24 -4.75
C MET A 139 -13.90 9.64 -3.35
N GLU A 140 -13.40 10.36 -2.36
CA GLU A 140 -13.60 9.98 -0.97
C GLU A 140 -15.01 10.32 -0.48
N PRO A 141 -15.61 9.48 0.37
CA PRO A 141 -16.88 9.82 1.02
C PRO A 141 -16.74 11.10 1.84
N LYS A 142 -17.69 12.02 1.71
CA LYS A 142 -17.71 13.27 2.51
C LYS A 142 -17.69 13.03 4.03
N ASN A 143 -18.20 11.88 4.49
CA ASN A 143 -18.19 11.45 5.88
C ASN A 143 -17.54 10.08 6.01
N LEU A 144 -16.25 9.98 5.67
CA LEU A 144 -15.50 8.74 5.73
C LEU A 144 -15.59 8.07 7.12
N LYS A 145 -15.32 8.84 8.17
CA LYS A 145 -15.36 8.36 9.55
C LYS A 145 -16.69 7.73 9.91
N GLY A 146 -17.81 8.39 9.61
CA GLY A 146 -19.15 7.88 9.93
C GLY A 146 -19.54 6.64 9.11
N VAL A 147 -19.18 6.60 7.83
CA VAL A 147 -19.45 5.44 6.97
C VAL A 147 -18.64 4.22 7.47
N MET A 148 -17.37 4.38 7.74
CA MET A 148 -16.51 3.30 8.22
C MET A 148 -16.89 2.85 9.65
N TYR A 149 -17.27 3.79 10.52
CA TYR A 149 -17.76 3.47 11.85
C TYR A 149 -19.02 2.57 11.79
N LYS A 150 -19.99 2.92 10.93
CA LYS A 150 -21.19 2.11 10.74
C LYS A 150 -20.86 0.69 10.25
N LYS A 151 -19.90 0.55 9.33
CA LYS A 151 -19.44 -0.77 8.87
C LYS A 151 -18.77 -1.56 9.99
N MET A 152 -17.90 -0.91 10.74
CA MET A 152 -17.20 -1.52 11.88
C MET A 152 -18.20 -2.03 12.93
N THR A 153 -19.17 -1.23 13.32
CA THR A 153 -20.17 -1.63 14.36
C THR A 153 -21.14 -2.71 13.86
N GLN A 154 -21.35 -2.89 12.58
CA GLN A 154 -22.06 -4.05 12.03
C GLN A 154 -21.28 -5.36 12.25
N VAL A 155 -19.95 -5.32 12.22
CA VAL A 155 -19.09 -6.47 12.47
C VAL A 155 -18.86 -6.65 13.98
N PHE A 156 -18.62 -5.54 14.68
CA PHE A 156 -18.30 -5.48 16.11
C PHE A 156 -19.29 -4.57 16.85
N PRO A 157 -20.51 -5.04 17.16
CA PRO A 157 -21.49 -4.24 17.91
C PRO A 157 -20.97 -3.80 19.29
N GLU A 158 -20.05 -4.55 19.86
CA GLU A 158 -19.39 -4.22 21.14
C GLU A 158 -18.61 -2.91 21.11
N LEU A 159 -18.27 -2.43 19.92
CA LEU A 159 -17.57 -1.17 19.71
C LEU A 159 -18.50 0.02 19.48
N GLU A 160 -19.81 -0.18 19.63
CA GLU A 160 -20.78 0.90 19.67
C GLU A 160 -20.38 1.92 20.70
N ASN A 161 -20.18 3.05 20.68
CA ASN A 161 -19.65 4.03 21.64
C ASN A 161 -18.11 4.08 21.77
N THR A 162 -17.37 3.30 20.99
CA THR A 162 -15.92 3.43 20.95
C THR A 162 -15.53 4.61 20.06
N ALA A 163 -14.71 5.51 20.59
CA ALA A 163 -14.21 6.66 19.83
C ALA A 163 -13.33 6.21 18.66
N ILE A 164 -13.41 6.95 17.55
CA ILE A 164 -12.49 6.80 16.41
C ILE A 164 -11.50 7.95 16.45
N ASP A 165 -10.24 7.64 16.70
CA ASP A 165 -9.19 8.65 16.78
C ASP A 165 -8.67 9.04 15.39
N TYR A 166 -8.54 8.06 14.47
CA TYR A 166 -7.99 8.30 13.14
C TYR A 166 -8.89 7.75 12.04
N ALA A 167 -8.93 8.46 10.93
CA ALA A 167 -9.56 8.00 9.68
C ALA A 167 -8.74 8.52 8.51
N TRP A 168 -8.42 7.66 7.55
CA TRP A 168 -7.65 8.04 6.37
C TRP A 168 -7.98 7.15 5.19
N SER A 169 -7.57 7.59 4.01
CA SER A 169 -7.64 6.82 2.77
C SER A 169 -6.28 6.83 2.07
N GLY A 170 -6.08 5.83 1.22
CA GLY A 170 -4.93 5.74 0.34
C GLY A 170 -5.32 5.07 -0.98
N TRP A 171 -4.54 5.35 -2.02
CA TRP A 171 -4.76 4.75 -3.33
C TRP A 171 -4.05 3.41 -3.44
N ILE A 172 -4.76 2.41 -3.94
CA ILE A 172 -4.20 1.14 -4.38
C ILE A 172 -4.26 1.06 -5.90
N GLY A 173 -3.22 0.53 -6.51
CA GLY A 173 -3.14 0.34 -7.96
C GLY A 173 -3.67 -1.03 -8.35
N ILE A 174 -4.81 -1.07 -9.02
CA ILE A 174 -5.46 -2.30 -9.47
C ILE A 174 -5.08 -2.58 -10.93
N GLY A 175 -4.39 -3.69 -11.18
CA GLY A 175 -4.14 -4.20 -12.52
C GLY A 175 -5.32 -5.02 -13.05
N ILE A 176 -5.50 -5.07 -14.37
CA ILE A 176 -6.61 -5.80 -15.02
C ILE A 176 -6.62 -7.28 -14.60
N ASN A 177 -5.47 -7.93 -14.59
CA ASN A 177 -5.32 -9.34 -14.23
C ASN A 177 -5.03 -9.56 -12.73
N ARG A 178 -5.06 -8.51 -11.92
CA ARG A 178 -4.74 -8.53 -10.49
C ARG A 178 -3.31 -8.97 -10.14
N MET A 179 -2.45 -9.15 -11.12
CA MET A 179 -1.05 -9.52 -10.92
C MET A 179 -0.15 -8.27 -10.92
N PRO A 180 0.91 -8.24 -10.09
CA PRO A 180 1.92 -7.21 -10.18
C PRO A 180 2.53 -7.14 -11.58
N GLN A 181 2.81 -5.93 -12.02
CA GLN A 181 3.42 -5.68 -13.32
C GLN A 181 4.87 -5.24 -13.14
N LEU A 182 5.76 -5.91 -13.84
CA LEU A 182 7.19 -5.60 -13.92
C LEU A 182 7.59 -5.52 -15.38
N GLY A 183 8.35 -4.50 -15.76
CA GLY A 183 8.78 -4.35 -17.14
C GLY A 183 9.76 -3.21 -17.36
N GLN A 184 9.97 -2.92 -18.64
CA GLN A 184 10.86 -1.86 -19.11
C GLN A 184 10.14 -0.95 -20.12
N LEU A 185 10.44 0.33 -20.08
CA LEU A 185 10.08 1.31 -21.10
C LEU A 185 11.21 1.49 -22.13
N SER A 186 12.44 1.33 -21.67
CA SER A 186 13.68 1.28 -22.46
C SER A 186 14.70 0.43 -21.69
N ASP A 187 15.89 0.22 -22.23
CA ASP A 187 16.93 -0.63 -21.64
C ASP A 187 17.32 -0.21 -20.22
N ASN A 188 17.16 1.07 -19.89
CA ASN A 188 17.56 1.67 -18.64
C ASN A 188 16.42 2.35 -17.85
N ILE A 189 15.16 2.17 -18.27
CA ILE A 189 13.99 2.64 -17.52
C ILE A 189 13.08 1.46 -17.23
N HIS A 190 13.05 1.02 -15.97
CA HIS A 190 12.25 -0.08 -15.47
C HIS A 190 11.01 0.45 -14.75
N TYR A 191 9.99 -0.41 -14.61
CA TYR A 191 8.81 -0.09 -13.80
C TYR A 191 8.30 -1.29 -13.03
N ILE A 192 7.74 -1.02 -11.85
CA ILE A 192 7.02 -1.98 -11.00
C ILE A 192 5.76 -1.32 -10.48
N GLN A 193 4.59 -1.97 -10.67
CA GLN A 193 3.28 -1.39 -10.33
C GLN A 193 2.17 -2.44 -10.22
N ALA A 194 0.94 -2.00 -9.96
CA ALA A 194 -0.31 -2.79 -10.06
C ALA A 194 -0.41 -3.95 -9.07
N TYR A 195 -0.07 -3.74 -7.81
CA TYR A 195 -0.10 -4.77 -6.77
C TYR A 195 -1.51 -5.17 -6.29
N SER A 196 -2.54 -4.48 -6.76
CA SER A 196 -3.97 -4.84 -6.59
C SER A 196 -4.41 -5.06 -5.15
N GLY A 197 -3.83 -4.31 -4.20
CA GLY A 197 -4.15 -4.39 -2.77
C GLY A 197 -3.33 -5.43 -1.98
N HIS A 198 -2.47 -6.21 -2.63
CA HIS A 198 -1.65 -7.26 -2.00
C HIS A 198 -0.16 -6.91 -2.00
N GLY A 199 0.18 -5.61 -1.90
CA GLY A 199 1.51 -5.08 -2.22
C GLY A 199 2.62 -5.43 -1.23
N VAL A 200 2.38 -5.59 0.07
CA VAL A 200 3.44 -5.64 1.09
C VAL A 200 4.50 -6.70 0.79
N ALA A 201 4.12 -7.95 0.59
CA ALA A 201 5.08 -9.00 0.26
C ALA A 201 5.56 -8.95 -1.22
N PRO A 202 4.68 -8.79 -2.24
CA PRO A 202 5.11 -8.73 -3.63
C PRO A 202 6.04 -7.56 -3.97
N THR A 203 5.96 -6.41 -3.29
CA THR A 203 6.88 -5.28 -3.53
C THR A 203 8.33 -5.67 -3.28
N HIS A 204 8.62 -6.41 -2.22
CA HIS A 204 9.97 -6.90 -1.91
C HIS A 204 10.49 -7.86 -2.98
N MET A 205 9.65 -8.80 -3.42
CA MET A 205 10.02 -9.73 -4.47
C MET A 205 10.28 -9.00 -5.80
N MET A 206 9.38 -8.07 -6.19
CA MET A 206 9.56 -7.31 -7.43
C MET A 206 10.78 -6.40 -7.38
N ALA A 207 11.05 -5.78 -6.23
CA ALA A 207 12.24 -4.95 -6.03
C ALA A 207 13.52 -5.80 -6.18
N ARG A 208 13.56 -6.98 -5.56
CA ARG A 208 14.68 -7.91 -5.67
C ARG A 208 14.92 -8.32 -7.12
N VAL A 209 13.90 -8.82 -7.81
CA VAL A 209 14.02 -9.25 -9.22
C VAL A 209 14.47 -8.09 -10.12
N THR A 210 13.97 -6.87 -9.85
CA THR A 210 14.39 -5.67 -10.60
C THR A 210 15.86 -5.33 -10.32
N ALA A 211 16.29 -5.40 -9.06
CA ALA A 211 17.68 -5.13 -8.69
C ALA A 211 18.66 -6.15 -9.30
N GLU A 212 18.35 -7.45 -9.21
CA GLU A 212 19.12 -8.54 -9.83
C GLU A 212 19.25 -8.32 -11.35
N LYS A 213 18.16 -7.94 -12.01
CA LYS A 213 18.18 -7.63 -13.44
C LYS A 213 19.06 -6.42 -13.77
N ILE A 214 18.99 -5.34 -12.99
CA ILE A 214 19.82 -4.15 -13.17
C ILE A 214 21.30 -4.46 -12.93
N ALA A 215 21.60 -5.33 -11.96
CA ALA A 215 22.97 -5.79 -11.67
C ALA A 215 23.54 -6.74 -12.74
N GLY A 216 22.72 -7.20 -13.69
CA GLY A 216 23.14 -8.19 -14.70
C GLY A 216 23.22 -9.61 -14.15
N GLU A 217 22.61 -9.86 -12.99
CA GLU A 217 22.52 -11.19 -12.39
C GLU A 217 21.42 -12.00 -13.09
N SER A 218 21.70 -13.28 -13.37
CA SER A 218 20.73 -14.18 -13.98
C SER A 218 19.63 -14.52 -12.95
N THR A 219 18.44 -13.99 -13.15
CA THR A 219 17.23 -14.45 -12.42
C THR A 219 16.85 -15.83 -13.00
N ARG A 220 17.21 -16.89 -12.31
CA ARG A 220 16.73 -18.25 -12.58
C ARG A 220 15.43 -18.53 -11.85
#